data_40a337cc03cff86eb173fc8b66839b91
#
_entry.id   40a337cc03cff86eb173fc8b66839b91
#
_cell.length_a   1.000
_cell.length_b   1.000
_cell.length_c   1.000
_cell.angle_alpha   90.00
_cell.angle_beta   90.00
_cell.angle_gamma   90.00
#
_symmetry.space_group_name_H-M   'P 1'
#
loop_
_entity.id
_entity.type
_entity.pdbx_description
1 polymer ?
#
loop_
_entity_poly.entity_id
_entity_poly.type
_entity_poly.pdbx_seq_one_letter_code
_entity_poly.pdbx_strand_id
1 'polypeptide(L)'
;MLLHKMLHHELMGDAIRESGSPGISIFRRALFRVRRHYVILFLSAVRVFYWRLLGMKVGAGAKLSTLRVSWPHKIVLGNRCSLEHSIYLNVVGGYSDGIAIDIGDGTFIGSGCEFNILSRITIGSSCLIASGSRFIDHNHGMDLGSPMKEQSEIHSDIRIGADVWIGANCIVLKGVTIGDGAIIAAGSVLTTSVAPNSIYGGVPARLIRCRS
;
A
#
# COMPACT_ATOMS: atom_id res chain seq x y z
N MET A 1 -12.97 -19.53 -9.56
CA MET A 1 -13.85 -18.79 -10.48
C MET A 1 -13.27 -17.42 -10.90
N LEU A 2 -12.56 -16.67 -10.05
CA LEU A 2 -11.92 -15.38 -10.44
C LEU A 2 -10.72 -15.55 -11.40
N LEU A 3 -9.93 -16.59 -11.25
CA LEU A 3 -8.77 -16.86 -12.13
C LEU A 3 -9.18 -17.12 -13.58
N HIS A 4 -10.35 -17.75 -13.78
CA HIS A 4 -10.88 -18.06 -15.11
C HIS A 4 -11.43 -16.82 -15.83
N LYS A 5 -12.00 -15.87 -15.10
CA LYS A 5 -12.47 -14.58 -15.67
C LYS A 5 -11.32 -13.63 -16.03
N MET A 6 -10.22 -13.63 -15.27
CA MET A 6 -9.03 -12.83 -15.62
C MET A 6 -8.34 -13.36 -16.88
N LEU A 7 -8.28 -14.68 -17.06
CA LEU A 7 -7.71 -15.27 -18.27
C LEU A 7 -8.55 -14.99 -19.53
N HIS A 8 -9.85 -14.86 -19.41
CA HIS A 8 -10.74 -14.58 -20.55
C HIS A 8 -10.67 -13.11 -21.01
N HIS A 9 -10.44 -12.15 -20.10
CA HIS A 9 -10.34 -10.74 -20.45
C HIS A 9 -8.98 -10.38 -21.11
N GLU A 10 -7.91 -11.13 -20.77
CA GLU A 10 -6.59 -10.94 -21.41
C GLU A 10 -6.51 -11.55 -22.81
N LEU A 11 -7.39 -12.48 -23.17
CA LEU A 11 -7.39 -13.13 -24.50
C LEU A 11 -8.09 -12.32 -25.60
N MET A 12 -8.93 -11.36 -25.25
CA MET A 12 -9.68 -10.54 -26.21
C MET A 12 -8.99 -9.21 -26.63
N GLY A 13 -7.91 -8.81 -25.90
CA GLY A 13 -7.18 -7.55 -26.15
C GLY A 13 -6.08 -7.61 -27.21
N ASP A 14 -5.67 -8.81 -27.65
CA ASP A 14 -4.46 -9.02 -28.47
C ASP A 14 -4.67 -8.98 -29.99
N ALA A 15 -5.73 -8.37 -30.49
CA ALA A 15 -5.97 -8.23 -31.93
C ALA A 15 -5.27 -6.99 -32.54
N ILE A 16 -4.08 -6.63 -32.05
CA ILE A 16 -3.21 -5.66 -32.75
C ILE A 16 -2.30 -6.42 -33.71
N ARG A 17 -2.43 -6.13 -35.00
CA ARG A 17 -1.66 -6.72 -36.11
C ARG A 17 -0.15 -6.68 -35.83
N GLU A 18 0.45 -7.84 -35.52
CA GLU A 18 1.91 -8.01 -35.51
C GLU A 18 2.38 -8.45 -36.90
N SER A 19 3.14 -7.60 -37.59
CA SER A 19 3.96 -7.94 -38.75
C SER A 19 5.31 -8.55 -38.27
N GLY A 20 5.29 -9.74 -37.68
CA GLY A 20 6.46 -10.47 -37.24
C GLY A 20 6.37 -11.95 -37.58
N SER A 21 7.53 -12.63 -37.77
CA SER A 21 7.52 -14.07 -38.04
C SER A 21 6.83 -14.84 -36.90
N PRO A 22 5.96 -15.84 -37.18
CA PRO A 22 5.16 -16.53 -36.18
C PRO A 22 5.98 -17.17 -35.03
N GLY A 23 7.20 -17.65 -35.32
CA GLY A 23 8.08 -18.26 -34.34
C GLY A 23 8.63 -17.32 -33.27
N ILE A 24 8.95 -16.07 -33.66
CA ILE A 24 9.45 -15.05 -32.71
C ILE A 24 8.34 -14.62 -31.74
N SER A 25 7.11 -14.51 -32.21
CA SER A 25 5.94 -14.19 -31.39
C SER A 25 5.68 -15.25 -30.31
N ILE A 26 5.72 -16.53 -30.67
CA ILE A 26 5.53 -17.65 -29.73
C ILE A 26 6.64 -17.69 -28.69
N PHE A 27 7.89 -17.53 -29.08
CA PHE A 27 9.06 -17.51 -28.15
C PHE A 27 8.97 -16.34 -27.16
N ARG A 28 8.65 -15.14 -27.64
CA ARG A 28 8.46 -13.96 -26.77
C ARG A 28 7.33 -14.15 -25.79
N ARG A 29 6.20 -14.71 -26.22
CA ARG A 29 5.05 -15.03 -25.33
C ARG A 29 5.42 -16.06 -24.27
N ALA A 30 6.17 -17.11 -24.64
CA ALA A 30 6.65 -18.11 -23.69
C ALA A 30 7.63 -17.50 -22.68
N LEU A 31 8.61 -16.71 -23.12
CA LEU A 31 9.56 -16.02 -22.27
C LEU A 31 8.87 -15.03 -21.30
N PHE A 32 7.88 -14.29 -21.81
CA PHE A 32 7.08 -13.38 -20.97
C PHE A 32 6.28 -14.12 -19.89
N ARG A 33 5.68 -15.28 -20.22
CA ARG A 33 4.98 -16.14 -19.25
C ARG A 33 5.93 -16.66 -18.17
N VAL A 34 7.10 -17.16 -18.56
CA VAL A 34 8.13 -17.64 -17.64
C VAL A 34 8.56 -16.50 -16.71
N ARG A 35 8.91 -15.32 -17.26
CA ARG A 35 9.28 -14.16 -16.45
C ARG A 35 8.15 -13.75 -15.49
N ARG A 36 6.93 -13.58 -15.98
CA ARG A 36 5.80 -13.10 -15.17
C ARG A 36 5.40 -14.10 -14.10
N HIS A 37 5.37 -15.38 -14.41
CA HIS A 37 4.82 -16.39 -13.50
C HIS A 37 5.86 -16.95 -12.54
N TYR A 38 7.03 -17.29 -13.01
CA TYR A 38 8.02 -17.98 -12.21
C TYR A 38 9.09 -17.04 -11.61
N VAL A 39 9.64 -16.13 -12.39
CA VAL A 39 10.73 -15.26 -11.92
C VAL A 39 10.20 -14.27 -10.89
N ILE A 40 9.07 -13.61 -11.15
CA ILE A 40 8.50 -12.64 -10.22
C ILE A 40 8.07 -13.32 -8.91
N LEU A 41 7.43 -14.49 -8.97
CA LEU A 41 7.04 -15.23 -7.78
C LEU A 41 8.26 -15.72 -6.98
N PHE A 42 9.29 -16.23 -7.64
CA PHE A 42 10.53 -16.64 -7.01
C PHE A 42 11.21 -15.46 -6.30
N LEU A 43 11.37 -14.33 -6.99
CA LEU A 43 11.97 -13.14 -6.41
C LEU A 43 11.13 -12.61 -5.23
N SER A 44 9.80 -12.69 -5.31
CA SER A 44 8.93 -12.35 -4.20
C SER A 44 9.15 -13.28 -3.00
N ALA A 45 9.25 -14.58 -3.21
CA ALA A 45 9.51 -15.54 -2.14
C ALA A 45 10.86 -15.29 -1.45
N VAL A 46 11.91 -14.99 -2.22
CA VAL A 46 13.22 -14.61 -1.68
C VAL A 46 13.12 -13.34 -0.83
N ARG A 47 12.37 -12.31 -1.27
CA ARG A 47 12.17 -11.09 -0.50
C ARG A 47 11.38 -11.33 0.78
N VAL A 48 10.33 -12.14 0.73
CA VAL A 48 9.56 -12.54 1.93
C VAL A 48 10.47 -13.22 2.94
N PHE A 49 11.30 -14.17 2.50
CA PHE A 49 12.28 -14.85 3.38
C PHE A 49 13.27 -13.84 3.99
N TYR A 50 13.85 -12.96 3.17
CA TYR A 50 14.79 -11.93 3.63
C TYR A 50 14.18 -11.01 4.70
N TRP A 51 12.97 -10.49 4.47
CA TRP A 51 12.31 -9.60 5.42
C TRP A 51 11.91 -10.32 6.71
N ARG A 52 11.50 -11.60 6.64
CA ARG A 52 11.24 -12.43 7.82
C ARG A 52 12.52 -12.64 8.64
N LEU A 53 13.65 -12.88 8.01
CA LEU A 53 14.94 -13.02 8.67
C LEU A 53 15.33 -11.74 9.44
N LEU A 54 14.96 -10.57 8.93
CA LEU A 54 15.16 -9.27 9.58
C LEU A 54 14.06 -8.92 10.61
N GLY A 55 13.16 -9.85 10.93
CA GLY A 55 12.16 -9.69 11.98
C GLY A 55 10.79 -9.19 11.54
N MET A 56 10.57 -8.90 10.24
CA MET A 56 9.24 -8.53 9.73
C MET A 56 8.29 -9.74 9.84
N LYS A 57 7.09 -9.52 10.38
CA LYS A 57 6.04 -10.55 10.37
C LYS A 57 5.32 -10.49 9.03
N VAL A 58 5.44 -11.52 8.22
CA VAL A 58 4.81 -11.60 6.89
C VAL A 58 3.95 -12.85 6.80
N GLY A 59 2.66 -12.67 6.52
CA GLY A 59 1.69 -13.75 6.39
C GLY A 59 1.93 -14.67 5.19
N ALA A 60 1.20 -15.76 5.15
CA ALA A 60 1.28 -16.74 4.06
C ALA A 60 0.73 -16.16 2.74
N GLY A 61 1.37 -16.50 1.62
CA GLY A 61 0.93 -16.07 0.29
C GLY A 61 1.12 -14.58 -0.01
N ALA A 62 1.84 -13.84 0.84
CA ALA A 62 2.17 -12.45 0.56
C ALA A 62 3.12 -12.34 -0.65
N LYS A 63 2.91 -11.31 -1.47
CA LYS A 63 3.71 -10.99 -2.66
C LYS A 63 4.40 -9.66 -2.45
N LEU A 64 5.72 -9.67 -2.44
CA LEU A 64 6.52 -8.47 -2.20
C LEU A 64 7.39 -8.15 -3.41
N SER A 65 7.28 -6.93 -3.91
CA SER A 65 8.24 -6.33 -4.83
C SER A 65 9.39 -5.65 -4.08
N THR A 66 9.96 -4.59 -4.63
CA THR A 66 11.06 -3.86 -3.97
C THR A 66 10.51 -2.94 -2.87
N LEU A 67 10.96 -3.15 -1.65
CA LEU A 67 10.62 -2.34 -0.50
C LEU A 67 11.86 -1.64 0.06
N ARG A 68 11.68 -0.44 0.57
CA ARG A 68 12.60 0.22 1.48
C ARG A 68 11.97 0.20 2.87
N VAL A 69 12.70 -0.29 3.87
CA VAL A 69 12.18 -0.49 5.23
C VAL A 69 13.22 -0.01 6.24
N SER A 70 12.83 0.80 7.22
CA SER A 70 13.72 1.25 8.29
C SER A 70 13.85 0.21 9.42
N TRP A 71 12.74 -0.24 10.01
CA TRP A 71 12.69 -1.17 11.14
C TRP A 71 11.78 -2.36 10.83
N PRO A 72 12.28 -3.45 10.21
CA PRO A 72 11.46 -4.60 9.80
C PRO A 72 10.67 -5.24 10.94
N HIS A 73 11.24 -5.38 12.14
CA HIS A 73 10.60 -5.99 13.30
C HIS A 73 9.35 -5.23 13.80
N LYS A 74 9.18 -3.97 13.39
CA LYS A 74 8.00 -3.15 13.73
C LYS A 74 6.85 -3.25 12.72
N ILE A 75 6.96 -4.16 11.73
CA ILE A 75 6.01 -4.27 10.62
C ILE A 75 5.37 -5.65 10.62
N VAL A 76 4.03 -5.64 10.49
CA VAL A 76 3.21 -6.84 10.29
C VAL A 76 2.46 -6.73 8.98
N LEU A 77 2.57 -7.74 8.15
CA LEU A 77 1.78 -7.93 6.94
C LEU A 77 0.96 -9.21 7.08
N GLY A 78 -0.33 -9.11 6.89
CA GLY A 78 -1.25 -10.22 6.89
C GLY A 78 -1.05 -11.20 5.74
N ASN A 79 -1.90 -12.20 5.67
CA ASN A 79 -1.89 -13.22 4.63
C ASN A 79 -2.30 -12.61 3.27
N ARG A 80 -1.74 -13.12 2.18
CA ARG A 80 -2.10 -12.75 0.80
C ARG A 80 -2.02 -11.24 0.49
N CYS A 81 -1.27 -10.47 1.28
CA CYS A 81 -0.98 -9.09 0.95
C CYS A 81 -0.15 -8.99 -0.34
N SER A 82 -0.38 -7.95 -1.12
CA SER A 82 0.38 -7.68 -2.35
C SER A 82 0.94 -6.27 -2.31
N LEU A 83 2.26 -6.15 -2.19
CA LEU A 83 2.98 -4.89 -2.14
C LEU A 83 3.80 -4.73 -3.42
N GLU A 84 3.51 -3.67 -4.18
CA GLU A 84 4.22 -3.36 -5.41
C GLU A 84 5.61 -2.75 -5.16
N HIS A 85 6.24 -2.27 -6.22
CA HIS A 85 7.62 -1.77 -6.15
C HIS A 85 7.72 -0.36 -5.56
N SER A 86 8.91 -0.03 -5.05
CA SER A 86 9.27 1.31 -4.55
C SER A 86 8.41 1.80 -3.37
N ILE A 87 7.86 0.89 -2.57
CA ILE A 87 7.16 1.26 -1.35
C ILE A 87 8.18 1.54 -0.25
N TYR A 88 7.97 2.65 0.48
CA TYR A 88 8.79 3.03 1.62
C TYR A 88 8.00 2.87 2.92
N LEU A 89 8.41 1.91 3.75
CA LEU A 89 7.87 1.68 5.09
C LEU A 89 8.87 2.30 6.09
N ASN A 90 8.70 3.59 6.36
CA ASN A 90 9.55 4.33 7.27
C ASN A 90 8.90 4.42 8.64
N VAL A 91 9.51 3.78 9.62
CA VAL A 91 9.21 4.00 11.03
C VAL A 91 10.28 4.95 11.57
N VAL A 92 9.85 6.11 12.03
CA VAL A 92 10.70 7.20 12.52
C VAL A 92 11.23 6.86 13.91
N GLY A 93 12.41 7.35 14.24
CA GLY A 93 13.03 7.19 15.55
C GLY A 93 14.01 6.02 15.63
N GLY A 94 14.51 5.79 16.85
CA GLY A 94 15.48 4.75 17.15
C GLY A 94 14.87 3.36 17.30
N TYR A 95 15.73 2.38 17.58
CA TYR A 95 15.29 1.01 17.88
C TYR A 95 14.38 1.02 19.11
N SER A 96 13.20 0.42 18.99
CA SER A 96 12.26 0.23 20.07
C SER A 96 11.32 -0.94 19.78
N ASP A 97 10.72 -1.52 20.80
CA ASP A 97 9.75 -2.60 20.67
C ASP A 97 8.37 -2.08 20.21
N GLY A 98 7.52 -3.02 19.81
CA GLY A 98 6.14 -2.77 19.39
C GLY A 98 5.97 -2.67 17.88
N ILE A 99 4.71 -2.78 17.45
CA ILE A 99 4.32 -2.74 16.03
C ILE A 99 3.88 -1.33 15.68
N ALA A 100 4.53 -0.74 14.67
CA ALA A 100 4.21 0.58 14.15
C ALA A 100 3.36 0.52 12.87
N ILE A 101 3.59 -0.47 12.01
CA ILE A 101 2.82 -0.64 10.76
C ILE A 101 2.19 -2.03 10.78
N ASP A 102 0.86 -2.07 10.75
CA ASP A 102 0.07 -3.30 10.82
C ASP A 102 -0.93 -3.32 9.65
N ILE A 103 -0.76 -4.27 8.72
CA ILE A 103 -1.53 -4.37 7.49
C ILE A 103 -2.26 -5.71 7.46
N GLY A 104 -3.59 -5.65 7.40
CA GLY A 104 -4.48 -6.80 7.41
C GLY A 104 -4.46 -7.63 6.12
N ASP A 105 -5.07 -8.81 6.20
CA ASP A 105 -5.09 -9.83 5.16
C ASP A 105 -5.63 -9.34 3.82
N GLY A 106 -5.04 -9.80 2.72
CA GLY A 106 -5.54 -9.55 1.36
C GLY A 106 -5.41 -8.11 0.88
N THR A 107 -4.74 -7.24 1.62
CA THR A 107 -4.59 -5.83 1.27
C THR A 107 -3.55 -5.66 0.14
N PHE A 108 -3.91 -4.83 -0.84
CA PHE A 108 -3.06 -4.42 -1.94
C PHE A 108 -2.51 -3.00 -1.71
N ILE A 109 -1.21 -2.82 -1.94
CA ILE A 109 -0.54 -1.52 -1.88
C ILE A 109 0.21 -1.30 -3.18
N GLY A 110 -0.19 -0.25 -3.91
CA GLY A 110 0.39 0.16 -5.18
C GLY A 110 1.78 0.77 -5.05
N SER A 111 2.43 0.92 -6.19
CA SER A 111 3.82 1.37 -6.29
C SER A 111 4.02 2.78 -5.71
N GLY A 112 5.19 3.01 -5.12
CA GLY A 112 5.60 4.34 -4.65
C GLY A 112 4.79 4.88 -3.47
N CYS A 113 4.03 4.04 -2.77
CA CYS A 113 3.40 4.45 -1.51
C CYS A 113 4.44 4.67 -0.42
N GLU A 114 4.19 5.65 0.44
CA GLU A 114 5.09 6.03 1.52
C GLU A 114 4.35 6.04 2.86
N PHE A 115 4.93 5.35 3.83
CA PHE A 115 4.47 5.31 5.22
C PHE A 115 5.55 6.00 6.07
N ASN A 116 5.26 7.16 6.61
CA ASN A 116 6.14 7.90 7.49
C ASN A 116 5.51 7.92 8.89
N ILE A 117 5.89 6.94 9.71
CA ILE A 117 5.18 6.58 10.94
C ILE A 117 6.10 6.73 12.15
N LEU A 118 5.69 7.56 13.09
CA LEU A 118 6.33 7.74 14.38
C LEU A 118 5.64 6.91 15.47
N SER A 119 4.31 6.88 15.48
CA SER A 119 3.48 6.14 16.44
C SER A 119 2.94 4.84 15.84
N ARG A 120 1.82 4.90 15.13
CA ARG A 120 1.19 3.70 14.58
C ARG A 120 0.26 3.98 13.41
N ILE A 121 0.27 3.05 12.44
CA ILE A 121 -0.80 2.89 11.46
C ILE A 121 -1.33 1.45 11.49
N THR A 122 -2.68 1.33 11.47
CA THR A 122 -3.37 0.05 11.27
C THR A 122 -4.21 0.12 10.01
N ILE A 123 -4.12 -0.90 9.17
CA ILE A 123 -4.90 -1.04 7.93
C ILE A 123 -5.63 -2.37 8.01
N GLY A 124 -6.94 -2.34 7.85
CA GLY A 124 -7.79 -3.52 7.85
C GLY A 124 -7.53 -4.46 6.68
N SER A 125 -8.31 -5.52 6.61
CA SER A 125 -8.23 -6.51 5.53
C SER A 125 -8.89 -6.03 4.24
N SER A 126 -8.45 -6.61 3.11
CA SER A 126 -9.06 -6.40 1.78
C SER A 126 -9.05 -4.96 1.27
N CYS A 127 -8.14 -4.13 1.76
CA CYS A 127 -7.99 -2.75 1.31
C CYS A 127 -7.28 -2.67 -0.04
N LEU A 128 -7.65 -1.65 -0.83
CA LEU A 128 -7.00 -1.29 -2.08
C LEU A 128 -6.38 0.11 -1.94
N ILE A 129 -5.07 0.19 -1.83
CA ILE A 129 -4.33 1.45 -1.76
C ILE A 129 -3.60 1.65 -3.07
N ALA A 130 -4.02 2.65 -3.85
CA ALA A 130 -3.42 2.94 -5.14
C ALA A 130 -2.09 3.68 -5.01
N SER A 131 -1.34 3.70 -6.10
CA SER A 131 0.05 4.16 -6.16
C SER A 131 0.24 5.60 -5.68
N GLY A 132 1.41 5.88 -5.10
CA GLY A 132 1.85 7.22 -4.70
C GLY A 132 1.17 7.80 -3.46
N SER A 133 0.33 7.03 -2.77
CA SER A 133 -0.35 7.53 -1.55
C SER A 133 0.61 7.58 -0.36
N ARG A 134 0.43 8.59 0.51
CA ARG A 134 1.29 8.87 1.66
C ARG A 134 0.51 8.86 2.95
N PHE A 135 1.12 8.30 4.00
CA PHE A 135 0.56 8.20 5.35
C PHE A 135 1.57 8.82 6.33
N ILE A 136 1.14 9.87 7.04
CA ILE A 136 2.00 10.65 7.92
C ILE A 136 1.26 10.85 9.25
N ASP A 137 1.72 10.18 10.30
CA ASP A 137 1.05 10.17 11.60
C ASP A 137 1.56 11.22 12.59
N HIS A 138 2.44 12.12 12.15
CA HIS A 138 3.06 13.13 13.00
C HIS A 138 3.25 14.47 12.28
N ASN A 139 3.44 15.51 13.07
CA ASN A 139 3.86 16.84 12.65
C ASN A 139 5.02 17.30 13.55
N HIS A 140 5.84 18.23 13.08
CA HIS A 140 6.73 18.97 13.96
C HIS A 140 5.94 19.91 14.87
N GLY A 141 6.52 20.28 16.04
CA GLY A 141 5.99 21.34 16.87
C GLY A 141 5.99 22.69 16.11
N MET A 142 5.01 23.54 16.43
CA MET A 142 4.78 24.81 15.71
C MET A 142 4.75 26.02 16.66
N ASP A 143 5.27 25.87 17.88
CA ASP A 143 5.28 26.96 18.85
C ASP A 143 6.24 28.06 18.43
N LEU A 144 5.88 29.30 18.73
CA LEU A 144 6.75 30.47 18.52
C LEU A 144 7.90 30.47 19.55
N GLY A 145 9.07 30.91 19.14
CA GLY A 145 10.20 31.12 20.06
C GLY A 145 11.30 30.07 19.97
N SER A 146 11.10 28.93 19.28
CA SER A 146 12.18 27.98 18.97
C SER A 146 12.06 27.44 17.56
N PRO A 147 13.17 27.06 16.91
CA PRO A 147 13.14 26.43 15.58
C PRO A 147 12.31 25.15 15.59
N MET A 148 11.47 24.95 14.57
CA MET A 148 10.59 23.76 14.45
C MET A 148 11.35 22.44 14.58
N LYS A 149 12.58 22.35 14.05
CA LYS A 149 13.42 21.15 14.11
C LYS A 149 13.87 20.75 15.53
N GLU A 150 13.78 21.69 16.49
CA GLU A 150 14.17 21.49 17.89
C GLU A 150 12.96 21.18 18.78
N GLN A 151 11.76 21.28 18.23
CA GLN A 151 10.52 20.98 18.94
C GLN A 151 10.14 19.51 18.81
N SER A 152 9.48 18.98 19.83
CA SER A 152 8.98 17.61 19.83
C SER A 152 7.91 17.42 18.77
N GLU A 153 7.91 16.27 18.12
CA GLU A 153 6.85 15.88 17.20
C GLU A 153 5.53 15.62 17.95
N ILE A 154 4.43 16.00 17.29
CA ILE A 154 3.07 15.75 17.75
C ILE A 154 2.48 14.65 16.87
N HIS A 155 2.26 13.47 17.43
CA HIS A 155 1.78 12.31 16.68
C HIS A 155 0.38 11.84 17.12
N SER A 156 -0.31 11.15 16.22
CA SER A 156 -1.59 10.48 16.49
C SER A 156 -1.81 9.38 15.46
N ASP A 157 -2.19 8.20 15.94
CA ASP A 157 -2.36 7.01 15.10
C ASP A 157 -3.28 7.23 13.91
N ILE A 158 -2.95 6.58 12.80
CA ILE A 158 -3.83 6.45 11.65
C ILE A 158 -4.52 5.08 11.72
N ARG A 159 -5.85 5.06 11.50
CA ARG A 159 -6.63 3.82 11.49
C ARG A 159 -7.44 3.73 10.21
N ILE A 160 -7.26 2.66 9.46
CA ILE A 160 -7.98 2.37 8.23
C ILE A 160 -8.72 1.06 8.43
N GLY A 161 -10.03 1.08 8.25
CA GLY A 161 -10.90 -0.08 8.37
C GLY A 161 -10.70 -1.12 7.26
N ALA A 162 -11.58 -2.10 7.21
CA ALA A 162 -11.58 -3.13 6.17
C ALA A 162 -12.29 -2.66 4.88
N ASP A 163 -11.98 -3.28 3.74
CA ASP A 163 -12.60 -2.99 2.42
C ASP A 163 -12.54 -1.49 2.02
N VAL A 164 -11.47 -0.80 2.40
CA VAL A 164 -11.26 0.62 2.06
C VAL A 164 -10.54 0.74 0.72
N TRP A 165 -11.03 1.63 -0.16
CA TRP A 165 -10.33 1.99 -1.38
C TRP A 165 -9.75 3.41 -1.28
N ILE A 166 -8.43 3.53 -1.32
CA ILE A 166 -7.72 4.80 -1.40
C ILE A 166 -7.20 4.99 -2.83
N GLY A 167 -7.67 6.02 -3.50
CA GLY A 167 -7.24 6.43 -4.84
C GLY A 167 -5.77 6.83 -4.88
N ALA A 168 -5.23 6.98 -6.09
CA ALA A 168 -3.82 7.33 -6.29
C ALA A 168 -3.47 8.71 -5.72
N ASN A 169 -2.22 8.87 -5.25
CA ASN A 169 -1.66 10.14 -4.75
C ASN A 169 -2.48 10.79 -3.62
N CYS A 170 -3.13 10.00 -2.79
CA CYS A 170 -3.79 10.52 -1.58
C CYS A 170 -2.78 10.75 -0.46
N ILE A 171 -3.10 11.70 0.44
CA ILE A 171 -2.33 11.97 1.66
C ILE A 171 -3.27 11.78 2.85
N VAL A 172 -2.89 10.90 3.77
CA VAL A 172 -3.60 10.65 5.03
C VAL A 172 -2.76 11.20 6.17
N LEU A 173 -3.30 12.16 6.91
CA LEU A 173 -2.61 12.83 7.99
C LEU A 173 -2.91 12.20 9.36
N LYS A 174 -2.13 12.61 10.35
CA LYS A 174 -2.21 12.13 11.73
C LYS A 174 -3.61 12.17 12.32
N GLY A 175 -3.96 11.15 13.09
CA GLY A 175 -5.23 11.06 13.82
C GLY A 175 -6.45 10.72 12.96
N VAL A 176 -6.27 10.53 11.65
CA VAL A 176 -7.38 10.18 10.75
C VAL A 176 -7.78 8.72 10.96
N THR A 177 -9.08 8.50 11.14
CA THR A 177 -9.71 7.19 11.07
C THR A 177 -10.57 7.11 9.80
N ILE A 178 -10.35 6.10 8.98
CA ILE A 178 -11.17 5.80 7.79
C ILE A 178 -12.01 4.57 8.10
N GLY A 179 -13.34 4.73 8.08
CA GLY A 179 -14.28 3.65 8.39
C GLY A 179 -14.31 2.58 7.29
N ASP A 180 -14.81 1.39 7.65
CA ASP A 180 -14.94 0.24 6.75
C ASP A 180 -15.70 0.59 5.47
N GLY A 181 -15.28 0.04 4.35
CA GLY A 181 -15.95 0.23 3.06
C GLY A 181 -15.87 1.64 2.49
N ALA A 182 -15.11 2.56 3.08
CA ALA A 182 -14.96 3.91 2.55
C ALA A 182 -14.14 3.97 1.27
N ILE A 183 -14.38 4.99 0.46
CA ILE A 183 -13.65 5.27 -0.78
C ILE A 183 -13.09 6.69 -0.70
N ILE A 184 -11.78 6.82 -0.98
CA ILE A 184 -11.09 8.11 -1.08
C ILE A 184 -10.72 8.36 -2.53
N ALA A 185 -11.24 9.45 -3.10
CA ALA A 185 -10.94 9.86 -4.47
C ALA A 185 -9.46 10.22 -4.62
N ALA A 186 -8.90 9.94 -5.80
CA ALA A 186 -7.49 10.20 -6.10
C ALA A 186 -7.11 11.69 -5.86
N GLY A 187 -5.87 11.93 -5.40
CA GLY A 187 -5.33 13.26 -5.13
C GLY A 187 -5.89 13.94 -3.89
N SER A 188 -6.61 13.23 -3.04
CA SER A 188 -7.25 13.81 -1.84
C SER A 188 -6.26 13.94 -0.68
N VAL A 189 -6.49 14.96 0.18
CA VAL A 189 -5.78 15.16 1.44
C VAL A 189 -6.76 15.03 2.61
N LEU A 190 -6.60 13.96 3.39
CA LEU A 190 -7.45 13.68 4.54
C LEU A 190 -6.86 14.34 5.79
N THR A 191 -7.59 15.30 6.33
CA THR A 191 -7.29 16.04 7.57
C THR A 191 -8.27 15.71 8.69
N THR A 192 -9.34 14.99 8.39
CA THR A 192 -10.41 14.59 9.31
C THR A 192 -10.84 13.16 9.01
N SER A 193 -11.44 12.49 9.99
CA SER A 193 -11.90 11.11 9.86
C SER A 193 -13.04 10.98 8.85
N VAL A 194 -13.15 9.79 8.27
CA VAL A 194 -14.06 9.40 7.20
C VAL A 194 -15.05 8.36 7.72
N ALA A 195 -16.34 8.59 7.53
CA ALA A 195 -17.37 7.65 7.95
C ALA A 195 -17.34 6.35 7.13
N PRO A 196 -17.78 5.21 7.69
CA PRO A 196 -17.91 3.97 6.94
C PRO A 196 -18.81 4.13 5.70
N ASN A 197 -18.53 3.34 4.64
CA ASN A 197 -19.33 3.28 3.42
C ASN A 197 -19.60 4.66 2.78
N SER A 198 -18.64 5.57 2.86
CA SER A 198 -18.74 6.91 2.32
C SER A 198 -17.63 7.21 1.32
N ILE A 199 -17.88 8.13 0.41
CA ILE A 199 -16.94 8.58 -0.62
C ILE A 199 -16.53 10.01 -0.28
N TYR A 200 -15.21 10.21 -0.08
CA TYR A 200 -14.61 11.51 0.21
C TYR A 200 -13.65 11.90 -0.90
N GLY A 201 -13.49 13.21 -1.12
CA GLY A 201 -12.53 13.71 -2.10
C GLY A 201 -12.18 15.18 -1.89
N GLY A 202 -11.08 15.61 -2.49
CA GLY A 202 -10.62 16.99 -2.50
C GLY A 202 -9.48 17.31 -1.53
N VAL A 203 -9.08 18.60 -1.49
CA VAL A 203 -7.99 19.14 -0.67
C VAL A 203 -8.49 20.41 0.05
N PRO A 204 -8.82 20.32 1.36
CA PRO A 204 -8.96 19.11 2.16
C PRO A 204 -10.16 18.25 1.72
N ALA A 205 -10.08 16.93 1.96
CA ALA A 205 -11.13 15.99 1.58
C ALA A 205 -12.45 16.28 2.32
N ARG A 206 -13.57 16.17 1.60
CA ARG A 206 -14.94 16.35 2.11
C ARG A 206 -15.81 15.21 1.61
N LEU A 207 -16.90 14.96 2.33
CA LEU A 207 -17.90 13.99 1.92
C LEU A 207 -18.49 14.39 0.55
N ILE A 208 -18.48 13.46 -0.38
CA ILE A 208 -19.13 13.59 -1.70
C ILE A 208 -20.51 12.94 -1.65
N ARG A 209 -20.58 11.68 -1.21
CA ARG A 209 -21.82 10.91 -1.03
C ARG A 209 -21.55 9.62 -0.25
N CYS A 210 -22.61 8.95 0.15
CA CYS A 210 -22.49 7.57 0.63
C CYS A 210 -22.24 6.60 -0.54
N ARG A 211 -21.59 5.47 -0.23
CA ARG A 211 -21.45 4.34 -1.14
C ARG A 211 -22.81 3.64 -1.24
N SER A 212 -23.32 3.46 -2.43
CA SER A 212 -24.58 2.76 -2.74
C SER A 212 -24.30 1.37 -3.26
#